data_465f8d18fa08ffdf731a1e70c9ec1b7c
#
_entry.id   465f8d18fa08ffdf731a1e70c9ec1b7c
#
_cell.length_a   1.000
_cell.length_b   1.000
_cell.length_c   1.000
_cell.angle_alpha   90.00
_cell.angle_beta   90.00
_cell.angle_gamma   90.00
#
_symmetry.space_group_name_H-M   'P 1'
#
loop_
_entity.id
_entity.type
_entity.pdbx_description
1 polymer ?
#
loop_
_entity_poly.entity_id
_entity_poly.type
_entity_poly.pdbx_seq_one_letter_code
_entity_poly.pdbx_strand_id
1 'polypeptide(L)'
;LLSVLKQGQKPTVYIGLNDQVVKGESGLPCVPEATVNEVDIRQLDSLVLPGVDDFAHLVDHPDLTGFLRKFRKKDIVIGAISSAPYLLSMSGLLDGRKYTTGLTADQRKFLGTFNGAHYLDSPVVIDGNLVTAKGSAFIDFAIKFGEMLNLNFDKRWYIKE
;
A
#
# COMPACT_ATOMS: atom_id res chain seq x y z
N LEU A 1 1.84 9.16 -6.48
CA LEU A 1 1.08 8.04 -7.04
C LEU A 1 -0.20 8.49 -7.75
N LEU A 2 -1.10 9.26 -7.11
CA LEU A 2 -2.36 9.68 -7.73
C LEU A 2 -2.18 10.39 -9.07
N SER A 3 -1.11 11.19 -9.20
CA SER A 3 -0.75 11.85 -10.46
C SER A 3 -0.38 10.83 -11.57
N VAL A 4 0.37 9.77 -11.23
CA VAL A 4 0.70 8.67 -12.16
C VAL A 4 -0.56 7.95 -12.62
N LEU A 5 -1.44 7.59 -11.68
CA LEU A 5 -2.72 6.95 -11.99
C LEU A 5 -3.60 7.83 -12.88
N LYS A 6 -3.66 9.14 -12.58
CA LYS A 6 -4.41 10.11 -13.38
C LYS A 6 -3.89 10.25 -14.81
N GLN A 7 -2.57 10.36 -14.99
CA GLN A 7 -1.96 10.39 -16.34
C GLN A 7 -2.23 9.09 -17.10
N GLY A 8 -2.12 7.94 -16.42
CA GLY A 8 -2.42 6.64 -16.99
C GLY A 8 -3.92 6.35 -17.17
N GLN A 9 -4.78 7.33 -16.93
CA GLN A 9 -6.25 7.22 -17.03
C GLN A 9 -6.82 6.06 -16.18
N LYS A 10 -6.14 5.75 -15.04
CA LYS A 10 -6.56 4.68 -14.14
C LYS A 10 -7.60 5.20 -13.14
N PRO A 11 -8.85 4.71 -13.18
CA PRO A 11 -9.84 5.03 -12.17
C PRO A 11 -9.37 4.60 -10.78
N THR A 12 -9.68 5.41 -9.79
CA THR A 12 -9.36 5.13 -8.38
C THR A 12 -10.63 5.21 -7.54
N VAL A 13 -10.69 4.40 -6.49
CA VAL A 13 -11.70 4.47 -5.44
C VAL A 13 -11.01 4.61 -4.09
N TYR A 14 -11.45 5.56 -3.28
CA TYR A 14 -10.92 5.79 -1.92
C TYR A 14 -11.74 4.98 -0.93
N ILE A 15 -11.08 4.00 -0.30
CA ILE A 15 -11.74 3.06 0.61
C ILE A 15 -11.34 3.39 2.04
N GLY A 16 -12.33 3.67 2.89
CA GLY A 16 -12.16 3.88 4.32
C GLY A 16 -12.55 2.66 5.15
N LEU A 17 -12.18 2.66 6.43
CA LEU A 17 -12.72 1.69 7.41
C LEU A 17 -14.21 1.93 7.66
N ASN A 18 -14.61 3.20 7.60
CA ASN A 18 -15.97 3.70 7.70
C ASN A 18 -16.14 4.88 6.72
N ASP A 19 -17.30 5.51 6.72
CA ASP A 19 -17.68 6.63 5.86
C ASP A 19 -17.20 8.01 6.35
N GLN A 20 -16.47 8.06 7.47
CA GLN A 20 -16.02 9.33 8.04
C GLN A 20 -14.84 9.91 7.29
N VAL A 21 -14.80 11.25 7.23
CA VAL A 21 -13.66 11.98 6.66
C VAL A 21 -12.40 11.71 7.48
N VAL A 22 -11.36 11.23 6.82
CA VAL A 22 -10.04 11.00 7.40
C VAL A 22 -9.14 12.21 7.09
N LYS A 23 -8.46 12.75 8.09
CA LYS A 23 -7.43 13.77 7.87
C LYS A 23 -6.08 13.08 7.69
N GLY A 24 -5.43 13.33 6.55
CA GLY A 24 -4.03 12.97 6.36
C GLY A 24 -3.11 13.77 7.29
N GLU A 25 -1.86 13.32 7.42
CA GLU A 25 -0.86 13.95 8.31
C GLU A 25 -0.65 15.43 8.04
N SER A 26 -0.74 15.86 6.78
CA SER A 26 -0.68 17.27 6.37
C SER A 26 -2.00 18.04 6.55
N GLY A 27 -3.01 17.44 7.17
CA GLY A 27 -4.31 18.05 7.42
C GLY A 27 -5.28 17.99 6.23
N LEU A 28 -4.89 17.39 5.10
CA LEU A 28 -5.76 17.24 3.94
C LEU A 28 -6.93 16.29 4.27
N PRO A 29 -8.19 16.74 4.13
CA PRO A 29 -9.33 15.85 4.33
C PRO A 29 -9.48 14.88 3.15
N CYS A 30 -9.58 13.60 3.45
CA CYS A 30 -9.87 12.54 2.49
C CYS A 30 -11.27 11.98 2.78
N VAL A 31 -12.13 12.01 1.79
CA VAL A 31 -13.49 11.50 1.87
C VAL A 31 -13.51 10.10 1.27
N PRO A 32 -13.85 9.04 2.02
CA PRO A 32 -14.05 7.72 1.46
C PRO A 32 -15.21 7.71 0.44
N GLU A 33 -15.05 6.96 -0.63
CA GLU A 33 -16.09 6.71 -1.65
C GLU A 33 -16.80 5.37 -1.41
N ALA A 34 -16.14 4.49 -0.63
CA ALA A 34 -16.68 3.21 -0.18
C ALA A 34 -15.99 2.80 1.13
N THR A 35 -16.56 1.85 1.84
CA THR A 35 -15.93 1.23 3.00
C THR A 35 -15.36 -0.15 2.67
N VAL A 36 -14.47 -0.67 3.54
CA VAL A 36 -13.90 -2.04 3.41
C VAL A 36 -14.98 -3.13 3.40
N ASN A 37 -16.19 -2.83 3.90
CA ASN A 37 -17.30 -3.75 3.95
C ASN A 37 -18.23 -3.66 2.72
N GLU A 38 -18.22 -2.54 2.01
CA GLU A 38 -19.13 -2.26 0.89
C GLU A 38 -18.47 -2.47 -0.47
N VAL A 39 -17.14 -2.23 -0.57
CA VAL A 39 -16.45 -2.29 -1.85
C VAL A 39 -16.48 -3.71 -2.45
N ASP A 40 -16.84 -3.79 -3.73
CA ASP A 40 -16.75 -5.04 -4.47
C ASP A 40 -15.30 -5.28 -4.93
N ILE A 41 -14.57 -6.09 -4.19
CA ILE A 41 -13.18 -6.43 -4.49
C ILE A 41 -12.97 -7.10 -5.86
N ARG A 42 -14.02 -7.61 -6.51
CA ARG A 42 -13.91 -8.23 -7.84
C ARG A 42 -13.67 -7.20 -8.93
N GLN A 43 -14.04 -5.96 -8.68
CA GLN A 43 -13.83 -4.82 -9.58
C GLN A 43 -12.45 -4.16 -9.41
N LEU A 44 -11.69 -4.58 -8.38
CA LEU A 44 -10.35 -4.04 -8.12
C LEU A 44 -9.30 -4.90 -8.83
N ASP A 45 -8.45 -4.25 -9.59
CA ASP A 45 -7.26 -4.84 -10.23
C ASP A 45 -5.96 -4.43 -9.55
N SER A 46 -6.04 -3.52 -8.61
CA SER A 46 -4.92 -3.10 -7.79
C SER A 46 -5.37 -2.60 -6.42
N LEU A 47 -4.47 -2.64 -5.45
CA LEU A 47 -4.66 -2.12 -4.10
C LEU A 47 -3.44 -1.32 -3.67
N VAL A 48 -3.64 -0.14 -3.11
CA VAL A 48 -2.57 0.67 -2.51
C VAL A 48 -2.88 0.97 -1.06
N LEU A 49 -1.89 0.73 -0.21
CA LEU A 49 -1.91 1.08 1.20
C LEU A 49 -0.94 2.25 1.43
N PRO A 50 -1.45 3.46 1.74
CA PRO A 50 -0.61 4.60 2.09
C PRO A 50 0.05 4.37 3.45
N GLY A 51 1.22 4.98 3.66
CA GLY A 51 1.85 5.04 4.96
C GLY A 51 1.15 6.03 5.88
N VAL A 52 1.27 5.77 7.18
CA VAL A 52 0.82 6.68 8.24
C VAL A 52 1.86 6.68 9.37
N ASP A 53 1.98 7.78 10.11
CA ASP A 53 2.90 7.88 11.25
C ASP A 53 2.35 7.13 12.46
N ASP A 54 1.08 7.33 12.78
CA ASP A 54 0.40 6.61 13.86
C ASP A 54 -0.63 5.62 13.31
N PHE A 55 -0.28 4.34 13.37
CA PHE A 55 -1.16 3.24 12.96
C PHE A 55 -1.65 2.40 14.14
N ALA A 56 -1.50 2.88 15.39
CA ALA A 56 -1.91 2.14 16.58
C ALA A 56 -3.40 1.71 16.52
N HIS A 57 -4.26 2.56 15.98
CA HIS A 57 -5.68 2.29 15.81
C HIS A 57 -6.00 1.24 14.70
N LEU A 58 -5.01 0.88 13.88
CA LEU A 58 -5.12 -0.14 12.84
C LEU A 58 -4.60 -1.51 13.27
N VAL A 59 -3.92 -1.55 14.43
CA VAL A 59 -3.38 -2.80 14.99
C VAL A 59 -4.54 -3.73 15.33
N ASP A 60 -4.46 -4.95 14.84
CA ASP A 60 -5.48 -6.00 15.05
C ASP A 60 -6.91 -5.61 14.68
N HIS A 61 -7.09 -4.58 13.83
CA HIS A 61 -8.41 -4.17 13.39
C HIS A 61 -9.06 -5.27 12.54
N PRO A 62 -10.16 -5.91 12.99
CA PRO A 62 -10.67 -7.13 12.37
C PRO A 62 -11.20 -6.90 10.96
N ASP A 63 -11.92 -5.79 10.71
CA ASP A 63 -12.49 -5.49 9.40
C ASP A 63 -11.39 -5.22 8.37
N LEU A 64 -10.33 -4.46 8.74
CA LEU A 64 -9.21 -4.20 7.87
C LEU A 64 -8.44 -5.49 7.53
N THR A 65 -8.12 -6.28 8.56
CA THR A 65 -7.42 -7.55 8.38
C THR A 65 -8.26 -8.53 7.55
N GLY A 66 -9.55 -8.60 7.82
CA GLY A 66 -10.50 -9.40 7.04
C GLY A 66 -10.59 -8.97 5.58
N PHE A 67 -10.64 -7.65 5.33
CA PHE A 67 -10.63 -7.09 3.98
C PHE A 67 -9.34 -7.44 3.23
N LEU A 68 -8.18 -7.22 3.84
CA LEU A 68 -6.88 -7.49 3.21
C LEU A 68 -6.68 -8.98 2.91
N ARG A 69 -7.13 -9.89 3.78
CA ARG A 69 -7.06 -11.34 3.55
C ARG A 69 -7.79 -11.79 2.29
N LYS A 70 -8.81 -11.08 1.84
CA LYS A 70 -9.54 -11.40 0.60
C LYS A 70 -8.64 -11.32 -0.65
N PHE A 71 -7.51 -10.60 -0.57
CA PHE A 71 -6.56 -10.42 -1.68
C PHE A 71 -5.48 -11.50 -1.76
N ARG A 72 -5.35 -12.41 -0.78
CA ARG A 72 -4.31 -13.45 -0.75
C ARG A 72 -4.29 -14.36 -1.99
N LYS A 73 -5.44 -14.56 -2.62
CA LYS A 73 -5.59 -15.43 -3.81
C LYS A 73 -5.90 -14.65 -5.09
N LYS A 74 -5.76 -13.33 -5.05
CA LYS A 74 -6.02 -12.48 -6.20
C LYS A 74 -4.74 -12.12 -6.91
N ASP A 75 -4.78 -12.21 -8.22
CA ASP A 75 -3.69 -11.75 -9.10
C ASP A 75 -3.90 -10.28 -9.45
N ILE A 76 -3.69 -9.41 -8.46
CA ILE A 76 -3.76 -7.95 -8.60
C ILE A 76 -2.46 -7.33 -8.12
N VAL A 77 -2.13 -6.15 -8.60
CA VAL A 77 -0.97 -5.41 -8.10
C VAL A 77 -1.27 -4.83 -6.73
N ILE A 78 -0.40 -5.12 -5.75
CA ILE A 78 -0.53 -4.61 -4.39
C ILE A 78 0.67 -3.70 -4.09
N GLY A 79 0.41 -2.47 -3.69
CA GLY A 79 1.41 -1.50 -3.27
C GLY A 79 1.26 -1.13 -1.81
N ALA A 80 2.38 -1.05 -1.07
CA ALA A 80 2.40 -0.57 0.31
C ALA A 80 3.67 0.25 0.57
N ILE A 81 3.51 1.44 1.16
CA ILE A 81 4.63 2.37 1.37
C ILE A 81 4.77 2.75 2.85
N SER A 82 6.00 3.05 3.29
CA SER A 82 6.35 3.51 4.63
C SER A 82 6.01 2.46 5.72
N SER A 83 5.09 2.72 6.61
CA SER A 83 4.61 1.80 7.65
C SER A 83 3.62 0.75 7.13
N ALA A 84 2.96 1.01 6.00
CA ALA A 84 1.87 0.18 5.48
C ALA A 84 2.21 -1.30 5.19
N PRO A 85 3.47 -1.71 4.88
CA PRO A 85 3.81 -3.13 4.81
C PRO A 85 3.48 -3.92 6.08
N TYR A 86 3.34 -3.26 7.24
CA TYR A 86 2.83 -3.89 8.46
C TYR A 86 1.42 -4.46 8.27
N LEU A 87 0.53 -3.74 7.61
CA LEU A 87 -0.84 -4.19 7.35
C LEU A 87 -0.86 -5.45 6.45
N LEU A 88 0.07 -5.51 5.49
CA LEU A 88 0.24 -6.70 4.67
C LEU A 88 0.76 -7.89 5.48
N SER A 89 1.67 -7.66 6.44
CA SER A 89 2.20 -8.73 7.30
C SER A 89 1.12 -9.29 8.21
N MET A 90 0.27 -8.46 8.81
CA MET A 90 -0.87 -8.89 9.64
C MET A 90 -1.88 -9.74 8.86
N SER A 91 -2.06 -9.47 7.59
CA SER A 91 -3.01 -10.18 6.74
C SER A 91 -2.44 -11.43 6.08
N GLY A 92 -1.13 -11.71 6.26
CA GLY A 92 -0.41 -12.81 5.63
C GLY A 92 -0.13 -12.61 4.14
N LEU A 93 -0.22 -11.38 3.64
CA LEU A 93 0.11 -11.02 2.26
C LEU A 93 1.63 -10.92 2.02
N LEU A 94 2.43 -10.86 3.10
CA LEU A 94 3.90 -10.89 3.03
C LEU A 94 4.51 -12.27 3.27
N ASP A 95 3.73 -13.30 3.57
CA ASP A 95 4.28 -14.62 3.88
C ASP A 95 5.12 -15.16 2.71
N GLY A 96 6.40 -15.46 2.98
CA GLY A 96 7.37 -15.91 1.99
C GLY A 96 7.83 -14.86 0.97
N ARG A 97 7.41 -13.60 1.12
CA ARG A 97 7.68 -12.52 0.15
C ARG A 97 8.88 -11.66 0.57
N LYS A 98 9.56 -11.11 -0.43
CA LYS A 98 10.54 -10.04 -0.23
C LYS A 98 9.83 -8.71 -0.08
N TYR A 99 10.31 -7.87 0.84
CA TYR A 99 9.72 -6.55 1.08
C TYR A 99 10.72 -5.55 1.62
N THR A 100 10.36 -4.28 1.58
CA THR A 100 10.98 -3.18 2.34
C THR A 100 9.90 -2.37 3.06
N THR A 101 10.31 -1.55 4.01
CA THR A 101 9.40 -0.69 4.81
C THR A 101 10.16 0.47 5.41
N GLY A 102 9.46 1.52 5.83
CA GLY A 102 10.02 2.61 6.63
C GLY A 102 10.23 2.26 8.10
N LEU A 103 9.70 1.12 8.56
CA LEU A 103 9.83 0.69 9.96
C LEU A 103 11.26 0.22 10.26
N THR A 104 11.79 0.64 11.41
CA THR A 104 13.11 0.19 11.90
C THR A 104 13.10 -1.31 12.23
N ALA A 105 14.31 -1.88 12.42
CA ALA A 105 14.45 -3.28 12.83
C ALA A 105 13.75 -3.55 14.18
N ASP A 106 13.89 -2.63 15.15
CA ASP A 106 13.28 -2.75 16.46
C ASP A 106 11.74 -2.66 16.39
N GLN A 107 11.20 -1.75 15.55
CA GLN A 107 9.77 -1.67 15.32
C GLN A 107 9.22 -2.96 14.69
N ARG A 108 9.89 -3.50 13.65
CA ARG A 108 9.46 -4.76 13.03
C ARG A 108 9.49 -5.92 14.02
N LYS A 109 10.54 -5.98 14.87
CA LYS A 109 10.67 -7.00 15.93
C LYS A 109 9.57 -6.87 16.98
N PHE A 110 9.31 -5.64 17.43
CA PHE A 110 8.25 -5.34 18.40
C PHE A 110 6.87 -5.76 17.89
N LEU A 111 6.56 -5.46 16.63
CA LEU A 111 5.28 -5.80 16.01
C LEU A 111 5.11 -7.31 15.78
N GLY A 112 6.19 -8.07 15.63
CA GLY A 112 6.18 -9.54 15.61
C GLY A 112 5.51 -10.23 14.44
N THR A 113 4.99 -9.47 13.45
CA THR A 113 4.18 -10.01 12.35
C THR A 113 4.97 -10.32 11.07
N PHE A 114 6.25 -9.91 10.99
CA PHE A 114 7.09 -10.03 9.80
C PHE A 114 7.89 -11.34 9.72
N ASN A 115 7.65 -12.30 10.62
CA ASN A 115 8.50 -13.50 10.77
C ASN A 115 8.54 -14.40 9.53
N GLY A 116 7.50 -14.37 8.70
CA GLY A 116 7.43 -15.16 7.46
C GLY A 116 7.94 -14.42 6.22
N ALA A 117 8.42 -13.18 6.35
CA ALA A 117 8.78 -12.31 5.22
C ALA A 117 10.28 -12.00 5.19
N HIS A 118 10.81 -11.67 4.01
CA HIS A 118 12.24 -11.41 3.77
C HIS A 118 12.50 -9.92 3.56
N TYR A 119 12.97 -9.23 4.61
CA TYR A 119 13.32 -7.82 4.53
C TYR A 119 14.54 -7.58 3.65
N LEU A 120 14.43 -6.60 2.75
CA LEU A 120 15.54 -6.06 1.97
C LEU A 120 15.72 -4.58 2.28
N ASP A 121 16.96 -4.17 2.57
CA ASP A 121 17.29 -2.76 2.77
C ASP A 121 17.47 -2.05 1.43
N SER A 122 16.33 -1.79 0.78
CA SER A 122 16.25 -1.14 -0.53
C SER A 122 15.17 -0.06 -0.49
N PRO A 123 15.29 1.03 -1.25
CA PRO A 123 14.25 2.05 -1.34
C PRO A 123 12.90 1.51 -1.80
N VAL A 124 12.92 0.62 -2.80
CA VAL A 124 11.74 -0.07 -3.34
C VAL A 124 12.08 -1.55 -3.56
N VAL A 125 11.14 -2.43 -3.25
CA VAL A 125 11.23 -3.86 -3.49
C VAL A 125 9.99 -4.30 -4.27
N ILE A 126 10.23 -5.03 -5.37
CA ILE A 126 9.18 -5.69 -6.15
C ILE A 126 9.38 -7.20 -5.99
N ASP A 127 8.30 -7.89 -5.66
CA ASP A 127 8.25 -9.34 -5.59
C ASP A 127 6.93 -9.85 -6.19
N GLY A 128 6.99 -10.38 -7.42
CA GLY A 128 5.81 -10.76 -8.19
C GLY A 128 4.86 -9.56 -8.39
N ASN A 129 3.64 -9.66 -7.89
CA ASN A 129 2.62 -8.62 -7.96
C ASN A 129 2.64 -7.62 -6.78
N LEU A 130 3.63 -7.71 -5.91
CA LEU A 130 3.78 -6.84 -4.74
C LEU A 130 4.87 -5.80 -4.96
N VAL A 131 4.59 -4.53 -4.67
CA VAL A 131 5.58 -3.46 -4.56
C VAL A 131 5.51 -2.81 -3.18
N THR A 132 6.64 -2.80 -2.49
CA THR A 132 6.78 -2.13 -1.19
C THR A 132 7.88 -1.09 -1.25
N ALA A 133 7.77 -0.03 -0.46
CA ALA A 133 8.76 1.05 -0.47
C ALA A 133 8.97 1.69 0.91
N LYS A 134 10.15 2.27 1.11
CA LYS A 134 10.39 3.22 2.19
C LYS A 134 9.63 4.52 1.93
N GLY A 135 9.23 5.25 2.97
CA GLY A 135 8.50 6.50 2.84
C GLY A 135 9.20 7.55 1.98
N SER A 136 10.53 7.65 2.09
CA SER A 136 11.37 8.56 1.29
C SER A 136 11.40 8.23 -0.21
N ALA A 137 11.04 7.00 -0.60
CA ALA A 137 11.06 6.53 -1.98
C ALA A 137 9.68 6.66 -2.68
N PHE A 138 8.85 7.61 -2.26
CA PHE A 138 7.47 7.75 -2.73
C PHE A 138 7.34 8.02 -4.25
N ILE A 139 8.35 8.65 -4.86
CA ILE A 139 8.38 8.88 -6.32
C ILE A 139 8.64 7.56 -7.04
N ASP A 140 9.71 6.84 -6.66
CA ASP A 140 10.04 5.56 -7.26
C ASP A 140 8.93 4.53 -7.07
N PHE A 141 8.32 4.51 -5.88
CA PHE A 141 7.14 3.69 -5.61
C PHE A 141 5.99 3.98 -6.58
N ALA A 142 5.69 5.26 -6.82
CA ALA A 142 4.62 5.66 -7.73
C ALA A 142 4.90 5.23 -9.17
N ILE A 143 6.16 5.41 -9.63
CA ILE A 143 6.60 5.01 -10.97
C ILE A 143 6.52 3.49 -11.12
N LYS A 144 7.09 2.73 -10.17
CA LYS A 144 7.09 1.27 -10.22
C LYS A 144 5.67 0.68 -10.16
N PHE A 145 4.80 1.25 -9.35
CA PHE A 145 3.40 0.83 -9.30
C PHE A 145 2.68 1.08 -10.63
N GLY A 146 2.89 2.25 -11.24
CA GLY A 146 2.32 2.57 -12.56
C GLY A 146 2.87 1.65 -13.68
N GLU A 147 4.17 1.32 -13.63
CA GLU A 147 4.79 0.36 -14.56
C GLU A 147 4.19 -1.03 -14.43
N MET A 148 3.97 -1.51 -13.19
CA MET A 148 3.37 -2.82 -12.94
C MET A 148 1.91 -2.91 -13.43
N LEU A 149 1.22 -1.79 -13.48
CA LEU A 149 -0.13 -1.69 -14.07
C LEU A 149 -0.10 -1.44 -15.58
N ASN A 150 1.09 -1.42 -16.22
CA ASN A 150 1.28 -1.11 -17.63
C ASN A 150 0.64 0.24 -18.06
N LEU A 151 0.68 1.23 -17.17
CA LEU A 151 0.11 2.54 -17.46
C LEU A 151 1.03 3.36 -18.37
N ASN A 152 0.39 4.14 -19.27
CA ASN A 152 1.10 5.12 -20.09
C ASN A 152 1.14 6.46 -19.36
N PHE A 153 2.32 6.86 -18.87
CA PHE A 153 2.56 8.14 -18.20
C PHE A 153 3.98 8.65 -18.46
N ASP A 154 4.17 9.95 -18.40
CA ASP A 154 5.47 10.59 -18.62
C ASP A 154 6.29 10.68 -17.33
N LYS A 155 7.33 9.84 -17.22
CA LYS A 155 8.21 9.78 -16.03
C LYS A 155 8.97 11.08 -15.78
N ARG A 156 9.25 11.89 -16.82
CA ARG A 156 9.97 13.17 -16.70
C ARG A 156 9.26 14.19 -15.80
N TRP A 157 7.97 13.99 -15.54
CA TRP A 157 7.23 14.82 -14.59
C TRP A 157 7.65 14.55 -13.12
N TYR A 158 8.29 13.43 -12.85
CA TYR A 158 8.57 12.96 -11.50
C TYR A 158 10.06 12.87 -11.18
N ILE A 159 10.90 12.67 -12.18
CA ILE A 159 12.35 12.56 -12.03
C ILE A 159 13.02 13.57 -12.95
N LYS A 160 14.06 14.24 -12.42
CA LYS A 160 14.94 15.06 -13.24
C LYS A 160 16.00 14.12 -13.85
N GLU A 161 16.23 14.26 -15.15
CA GLU A 161 17.39 13.67 -15.83
C GLU A 161 18.69 14.32 -15.34
#